data_43fc346b0ca3cc3886c9ce6ff352b3b5
#
_entry.id   43fc346b0ca3cc3886c9ce6ff352b3b5
#
_cell.length_a   1.000
_cell.length_b   1.000
_cell.length_c   1.000
_cell.angle_alpha   90.00
_cell.angle_beta   90.00
_cell.angle_gamma   90.00
#
_symmetry.space_group_name_H-M   'P 1'
#
loop_
_entity.id
_entity.type
_entity.pdbx_description
1 polymer ?
#
loop_
_entity_poly.entity_id
_entity_poly.type
_entity_poly.pdbx_seq_one_letter_code
_entity_poly.pdbx_strand_id
1 'polypeptide(L)'
;ALKTAYSMAYYRLILLAKTGVIGDIVSVDATCTSLSNVQKEWNSICAWGPTALLPIFQLLGTDYHQRQIVTRLEDDKNLFDAFTKISFTYNHAVASMKVGQGVKSEGELIISGTEGYLYVPSPWWKTDYFEIRKENPANNKRYFYQLDGEGIRYELVSFVKSIQTQRPYNYIDTAVSKAIVKTIKDFYAQKDVILI
;
A
#
# COMPACT_ATOMS: atom_id res chain seq x y z
N ALA A 1 -5.30 1.25 -12.63
CA ALA A 1 -5.41 -0.14 -12.14
C ALA A 1 -4.47 -0.36 -10.96
N LEU A 2 -4.94 -1.04 -9.93
CA LEU A 2 -4.13 -1.42 -8.76
C LEU A 2 -3.79 -2.93 -8.86
N LYS A 3 -3.02 -3.29 -9.87
CA LYS A 3 -2.67 -4.69 -10.19
C LYS A 3 -2.08 -5.47 -9.00
N THR A 4 -1.38 -4.78 -8.09
CA THR A 4 -0.84 -5.36 -6.85
C THR A 4 -1.91 -6.09 -6.04
N ALA A 5 -3.13 -5.55 -5.95
CA ALA A 5 -4.23 -6.18 -5.21
C ALA A 5 -4.64 -7.56 -5.76
N TYR A 6 -4.34 -7.80 -7.02
CA TYR A 6 -4.71 -9.03 -7.74
C TYR A 6 -3.55 -10.02 -7.83
N SER A 7 -2.33 -9.65 -7.42
CA SER A 7 -1.23 -10.61 -7.32
C SER A 7 -1.51 -11.63 -6.21
N MET A 8 -1.21 -12.91 -6.48
CA MET A 8 -1.58 -13.99 -5.56
C MET A 8 -0.91 -13.84 -4.19
N ALA A 9 0.38 -13.47 -4.17
CA ALA A 9 1.11 -13.28 -2.91
C ALA A 9 0.48 -12.17 -2.07
N TYR A 10 0.23 -11.00 -2.66
CA TYR A 10 -0.38 -9.88 -1.94
C TYR A 10 -1.81 -10.20 -1.46
N TYR A 11 -2.63 -10.80 -2.32
CA TYR A 11 -3.99 -11.20 -1.94
C TYR A 11 -3.99 -12.15 -0.72
N ARG A 12 -3.11 -13.15 -0.74
CA ARG A 12 -2.97 -14.10 0.39
C ARG A 12 -2.41 -13.43 1.64
N LEU A 13 -1.46 -12.51 1.50
CA LEU A 13 -0.95 -11.69 2.59
C LEU A 13 -2.09 -10.95 3.32
N ILE A 14 -2.94 -10.23 2.57
CA ILE A 14 -4.06 -9.48 3.14
C ILE A 14 -5.08 -10.41 3.82
N LEU A 15 -5.40 -11.55 3.21
CA LEU A 15 -6.27 -12.54 3.85
C LEU A 15 -5.69 -13.06 5.16
N LEU A 16 -4.41 -13.46 5.18
CA LEU A 16 -3.75 -13.97 6.39
C LEU A 16 -3.66 -12.91 7.49
N ALA A 17 -3.35 -11.66 7.14
CA ALA A 17 -3.35 -10.57 8.10
C ALA A 17 -4.70 -10.44 8.83
N LYS A 18 -5.80 -10.61 8.10
CA LYS A 18 -7.17 -10.53 8.64
C LYS A 18 -7.61 -11.75 9.46
N THR A 19 -6.89 -12.88 9.39
CA THR A 19 -7.22 -14.07 10.20
C THR A 19 -6.68 -14.03 11.62
N GLY A 20 -5.97 -12.96 12.00
CA GLY A 20 -5.33 -12.87 13.33
C GLY A 20 -4.05 -13.69 13.46
N VAL A 21 -3.43 -14.11 12.36
CA VAL A 21 -2.20 -14.92 12.37
C VAL A 21 -1.02 -14.24 13.07
N ILE A 22 -1.06 -12.91 13.17
CA ILE A 22 -0.10 -12.07 13.89
C ILE A 22 -0.71 -11.39 15.13
N GLY A 23 -1.87 -11.85 15.59
CA GLY A 23 -2.68 -11.17 16.60
C GLY A 23 -3.39 -9.93 16.05
N ASP A 24 -3.65 -8.94 16.90
CA ASP A 24 -4.25 -7.66 16.49
C ASP A 24 -3.24 -6.81 15.73
N ILE A 25 -3.65 -6.23 14.62
CA ILE A 25 -2.78 -5.35 13.81
C ILE A 25 -2.60 -4.01 14.55
N VAL A 26 -1.36 -3.63 14.80
CA VAL A 26 -1.01 -2.36 15.49
C VAL A 26 -0.30 -1.36 14.58
N SER A 27 0.37 -1.80 13.50
CA SER A 27 0.97 -0.91 12.51
C SER A 27 0.94 -1.48 11.10
N VAL A 28 0.76 -0.61 10.11
CA VAL A 28 0.94 -0.92 8.67
C VAL A 28 1.86 0.11 8.05
N ASP A 29 3.04 -0.32 7.59
CA ASP A 29 4.06 0.55 7.03
C ASP A 29 4.42 0.12 5.60
N ALA A 30 4.16 1.00 4.61
CA ALA A 30 4.37 0.74 3.20
C ALA A 30 5.33 1.75 2.58
N THR A 31 6.35 1.28 1.87
CA THR A 31 7.34 2.14 1.20
C THR A 31 7.44 1.82 -0.29
N CYS A 32 7.31 2.86 -1.14
CA CYS A 32 7.51 2.77 -2.58
C CYS A 32 8.44 3.89 -3.02
N THR A 33 9.73 3.61 -3.21
CA THR A 33 10.73 4.61 -3.60
C THR A 33 11.58 4.12 -4.77
N SER A 34 12.01 5.05 -5.62
CA SER A 34 12.85 4.77 -6.78
C SER A 34 13.76 5.95 -7.11
N LEU A 35 14.97 5.65 -7.62
CA LEU A 35 15.89 6.65 -8.20
C LEU A 35 15.80 6.71 -9.73
N SER A 36 14.87 5.97 -10.35
CA SER A 36 14.76 5.97 -11.81
C SER A 36 14.41 7.37 -12.32
N ASN A 37 15.32 7.94 -13.13
CA ASN A 37 15.16 9.22 -13.82
C ASN A 37 14.26 9.12 -15.08
N VAL A 38 13.40 8.12 -15.15
CA VAL A 38 12.44 8.04 -16.25
C VAL A 38 11.59 9.31 -16.19
N GLN A 39 11.34 9.91 -17.35
CA GLN A 39 10.56 11.14 -17.54
C GLN A 39 9.51 11.30 -16.46
N LYS A 40 9.67 12.35 -15.63
CA LYS A 40 8.82 12.62 -14.48
C LYS A 40 7.44 13.13 -14.97
N GLU A 41 6.67 12.22 -15.57
CA GLU A 41 5.31 12.52 -16.00
C GLU A 41 4.36 12.67 -14.80
N TRP A 42 4.64 11.95 -13.72
CA TRP A 42 3.82 11.89 -12.52
C TRP A 42 4.67 12.18 -11.28
N ASN A 43 4.16 12.99 -10.39
CA ASN A 43 4.78 13.20 -9.08
C ASN A 43 4.69 11.93 -8.20
N SER A 44 5.44 11.89 -7.09
CA SER A 44 5.56 10.69 -6.26
C SER A 44 4.22 10.20 -5.70
N ILE A 45 3.38 11.12 -5.22
CA ILE A 45 2.08 10.75 -4.63
C ILE A 45 1.11 10.19 -5.67
N CYS A 46 1.12 10.69 -6.90
CA CYS A 46 0.26 10.15 -7.96
C CYS A 46 0.78 8.82 -8.51
N ALA A 47 2.10 8.69 -8.67
CA ALA A 47 2.71 7.48 -9.23
C ALA A 47 2.61 6.28 -8.26
N TRP A 48 2.91 6.49 -6.98
CA TRP A 48 3.07 5.42 -5.99
C TRP A 48 2.03 5.46 -4.87
N GLY A 49 1.42 6.61 -4.60
CA GLY A 49 0.44 6.78 -3.52
C GLY A 49 -0.69 5.77 -3.56
N PRO A 50 -1.35 5.51 -4.73
CA PRO A 50 -2.41 4.52 -4.80
C PRO A 50 -1.97 3.13 -4.35
N THR A 51 -0.75 2.71 -4.71
CA THR A 51 -0.18 1.43 -4.32
C THR A 51 0.16 1.40 -2.84
N ALA A 52 0.82 2.43 -2.30
CA ALA A 52 1.25 2.47 -0.91
C ALA A 52 0.10 2.63 0.09
N LEU A 53 -0.99 3.31 -0.29
CA LEU A 53 -2.20 3.46 0.53
C LEU A 53 -3.06 2.19 0.57
N LEU A 54 -2.94 1.33 -0.45
CA LEU A 54 -3.79 0.16 -0.60
C LEU A 54 -3.80 -0.77 0.62
N PRO A 55 -2.65 -1.29 1.13
CA PRO A 55 -2.63 -2.18 2.28
C PRO A 55 -3.16 -1.51 3.56
N ILE A 56 -2.92 -0.22 3.73
CA ILE A 56 -3.39 0.55 4.89
C ILE A 56 -4.92 0.51 4.95
N PHE A 57 -5.59 0.95 3.89
CA PHE A 57 -7.04 1.01 3.87
C PHE A 57 -7.72 -0.36 3.76
N GLN A 58 -7.05 -1.37 3.18
CA GLN A 58 -7.58 -2.73 3.16
C GLN A 58 -7.55 -3.41 4.52
N LEU A 59 -6.58 -3.08 5.38
CA LEU A 59 -6.39 -3.72 6.68
C LEU A 59 -7.02 -2.93 7.83
N LEU A 60 -6.84 -1.61 7.85
CA LEU A 60 -7.28 -0.75 8.96
C LEU A 60 -8.58 0.01 8.67
N GLY A 61 -9.10 -0.09 7.43
CA GLY A 61 -10.28 0.66 7.01
C GLY A 61 -9.98 2.11 6.65
N THR A 62 -11.05 2.87 6.38
CA THR A 62 -10.97 4.25 5.88
C THR A 62 -11.28 5.31 6.94
N ASP A 63 -11.68 4.88 8.15
CA ASP A 63 -12.11 5.76 9.25
C ASP A 63 -10.96 5.99 10.22
N TYR A 64 -9.97 6.80 9.80
CA TYR A 64 -8.88 7.25 10.65
C TYR A 64 -9.26 8.55 11.37
N HIS A 65 -8.71 8.75 12.59
CA HIS A 65 -8.95 9.97 13.38
C HIS A 65 -8.10 11.14 12.92
N GLN A 66 -6.83 10.87 12.60
CA GLN A 66 -5.87 11.89 12.25
C GLN A 66 -5.03 11.43 11.08
N ARG A 67 -4.68 12.39 10.22
CA ARG A 67 -3.73 12.23 9.15
C ARG A 67 -2.75 13.40 9.16
N GLN A 68 -1.49 13.13 8.83
CA GLN A 68 -0.47 14.12 8.59
C GLN A 68 0.24 13.78 7.29
N ILE A 69 0.39 14.77 6.42
CA ILE A 69 1.13 14.65 5.17
C ILE A 69 2.39 15.53 5.28
N VAL A 70 3.56 14.92 5.16
CA VAL A 70 4.85 15.63 5.11
C VAL A 70 5.44 15.42 3.74
N THR A 71 5.75 16.49 3.02
CA THR A 71 6.20 16.41 1.63
C THR A 71 7.36 17.35 1.34
N ARG A 72 8.26 16.89 0.46
CA ARG A 72 9.30 17.68 -0.19
C ARG A 72 8.91 17.88 -1.65
N LEU A 73 8.74 19.13 -2.05
CA LEU A 73 8.43 19.48 -3.43
C LEU A 73 9.72 19.70 -4.24
N GLU A 74 9.68 19.36 -5.52
CA GLU A 74 10.67 19.78 -6.53
C GLU A 74 10.19 21.02 -7.27
N ASP A 75 8.88 21.18 -7.41
CA ASP A 75 8.24 22.34 -8.03
C ASP A 75 7.02 22.74 -7.20
N ASP A 76 7.15 23.86 -6.51
CA ASP A 76 6.11 24.40 -5.63
C ASP A 76 4.87 24.87 -6.40
N LYS A 77 5.05 25.38 -7.64
CA LYS A 77 3.95 25.91 -8.44
C LYS A 77 2.97 24.83 -8.88
N ASN A 78 3.50 23.63 -9.17
CA ASN A 78 2.71 22.49 -9.64
C ASN A 78 2.48 21.44 -8.54
N LEU A 79 2.91 21.70 -7.29
CA LEU A 79 2.88 20.75 -6.18
C LEU A 79 3.50 19.40 -6.57
N PHE A 80 4.62 19.46 -7.31
CA PHE A 80 5.31 18.28 -7.80
C PHE A 80 6.22 17.72 -6.70
N ASP A 81 5.79 16.64 -6.05
CA ASP A 81 6.50 16.05 -4.93
C ASP A 81 7.61 15.07 -5.36
N ALA A 82 8.81 15.26 -4.80
CA ALA A 82 9.91 14.31 -4.88
C ALA A 82 9.80 13.20 -3.83
N PHE A 83 9.18 13.54 -2.69
CA PHE A 83 9.00 12.64 -1.57
C PHE A 83 7.78 13.07 -0.77
N THR A 84 6.95 12.09 -0.41
CA THR A 84 5.82 12.31 0.48
C THR A 84 5.72 11.16 1.48
N LYS A 85 5.59 11.52 2.76
CA LYS A 85 5.23 10.59 3.83
C LYS A 85 3.86 10.96 4.37
N ILE A 86 2.97 9.97 4.49
CA ILE A 86 1.66 10.15 5.14
C ILE A 86 1.59 9.23 6.34
N SER A 87 1.16 9.77 7.47
CA SER A 87 0.90 9.02 8.70
C SER A 87 -0.60 9.10 9.03
N PHE A 88 -1.15 7.99 9.51
CA PHE A 88 -2.54 7.85 9.93
C PHE A 88 -2.61 7.32 11.36
N THR A 89 -3.55 7.84 12.14
CA THR A 89 -3.86 7.35 13.49
C THR A 89 -5.30 6.82 13.51
N TYR A 90 -5.44 5.57 13.94
CA TYR A 90 -6.72 4.88 14.17
C TYR A 90 -6.92 4.67 15.67
N ASN A 91 -8.07 4.13 16.10
CA ASN A 91 -8.35 3.84 17.51
C ASN A 91 -7.32 2.93 18.18
N HIS A 92 -6.88 1.89 17.45
CA HIS A 92 -6.02 0.84 18.01
C HIS A 92 -4.79 0.55 17.14
N ALA A 93 -4.56 1.35 16.11
CA ALA A 93 -3.46 1.17 15.18
C ALA A 93 -2.94 2.48 14.63
N VAL A 94 -1.73 2.42 14.09
CA VAL A 94 -1.15 3.51 13.29
C VAL A 94 -0.79 2.98 11.91
N ALA A 95 -0.63 3.87 10.95
CA ALA A 95 -0.09 3.48 9.66
C ALA A 95 0.79 4.58 9.09
N SER A 96 1.75 4.18 8.27
CA SER A 96 2.53 5.13 7.49
C SER A 96 2.76 4.64 6.06
N MET A 97 2.81 5.58 5.13
CA MET A 97 3.32 5.31 3.81
C MET A 97 4.42 6.30 3.44
N LYS A 98 5.41 5.84 2.67
CA LYS A 98 6.46 6.67 2.07
C LYS A 98 6.48 6.43 0.57
N VAL A 99 6.42 7.50 -0.19
CA VAL A 99 6.58 7.45 -1.65
C VAL A 99 7.61 8.46 -2.10
N GLY A 100 8.41 8.11 -3.11
CA GLY A 100 9.45 9.01 -3.60
C GLY A 100 9.98 8.63 -4.98
N GLN A 101 10.09 9.63 -5.87
CA GLN A 101 10.83 9.57 -7.12
C GLN A 101 12.04 10.49 -7.00
N GLY A 102 13.23 9.91 -6.99
CA GLY A 102 14.47 10.65 -6.70
C GLY A 102 14.96 10.50 -5.25
N VAL A 103 14.25 9.72 -4.44
CA VAL A 103 14.66 9.27 -3.11
C VAL A 103 14.64 7.76 -3.08
N LYS A 104 15.63 7.13 -2.45
CA LYS A 104 15.71 5.67 -2.31
C LYS A 104 15.76 5.28 -0.84
N SER A 105 14.87 4.40 -0.46
CA SER A 105 14.91 3.64 0.79
C SER A 105 14.49 2.19 0.53
N GLU A 106 14.49 1.35 1.55
CA GLU A 106 13.96 -0.01 1.41
C GLU A 106 12.47 0.05 1.01
N GLY A 107 12.13 -0.68 -0.05
CA GLY A 107 10.77 -0.73 -0.62
C GLY A 107 9.99 -1.91 -0.06
N GLU A 108 9.82 -1.95 1.25
CA GLU A 108 9.18 -3.03 2.00
C GLU A 108 7.75 -2.69 2.41
N LEU A 109 6.98 -3.74 2.73
CA LEU A 109 5.70 -3.65 3.44
C LEU A 109 5.82 -4.44 4.74
N ILE A 110 5.56 -3.78 5.87
CA ILE A 110 5.53 -4.39 7.20
C ILE A 110 4.13 -4.23 7.79
N ILE A 111 3.55 -5.32 8.27
CA ILE A 111 2.29 -5.32 9.00
C ILE A 111 2.59 -5.89 10.38
N SER A 112 2.66 -5.03 11.39
CA SER A 112 3.00 -5.40 12.76
C SER A 112 1.75 -5.76 13.56
N GLY A 113 1.83 -6.83 14.31
CA GLY A 113 0.75 -7.29 15.18
C GLY A 113 1.24 -7.64 16.58
N THR A 114 0.31 -7.95 17.47
CA THR A 114 0.60 -8.26 18.88
C THR A 114 1.30 -9.59 19.09
N GLU A 115 1.27 -10.50 18.10
CA GLU A 115 1.87 -11.84 18.17
C GLU A 115 2.91 -12.12 17.09
N GLY A 116 3.36 -11.09 16.36
CA GLY A 116 4.33 -11.19 15.30
C GLY A 116 4.06 -10.18 14.20
N TYR A 117 4.69 -10.35 13.05
CA TYR A 117 4.51 -9.44 11.93
C TYR A 117 4.59 -10.15 10.58
N LEU A 118 3.99 -9.55 9.59
CA LEU A 118 4.13 -9.92 8.18
C LEU A 118 5.17 -9.01 7.53
N TYR A 119 6.09 -9.61 6.81
CA TYR A 119 7.18 -8.92 6.13
C TYR A 119 7.17 -9.26 4.64
N VAL A 120 7.17 -8.22 3.82
CA VAL A 120 7.31 -8.34 2.36
C VAL A 120 8.51 -7.52 1.92
N PRO A 121 9.57 -8.17 1.40
CA PRO A 121 10.77 -7.47 0.97
C PRO A 121 10.52 -6.61 -0.27
N SER A 122 11.46 -5.73 -0.54
CA SER A 122 11.48 -4.89 -1.74
C SER A 122 11.66 -5.73 -3.02
N PRO A 123 10.91 -5.44 -4.09
CA PRO A 123 9.79 -4.48 -4.20
C PRO A 123 8.44 -5.12 -3.84
N TRP A 124 7.92 -4.82 -2.69
CA TRP A 124 6.71 -5.48 -2.16
C TRP A 124 5.49 -5.41 -3.10
N TRP A 125 5.37 -4.38 -3.92
CA TRP A 125 4.27 -4.21 -4.88
C TRP A 125 4.35 -5.12 -6.12
N LYS A 126 5.45 -5.87 -6.25
CA LYS A 126 5.70 -6.90 -7.27
C LYS A 126 6.20 -8.19 -6.62
N THR A 127 5.65 -8.53 -5.48
CA THR A 127 6.13 -9.68 -4.73
C THR A 127 5.53 -10.99 -5.20
N ASP A 128 6.36 -12.02 -5.17
CA ASP A 128 5.99 -13.44 -5.25
C ASP A 128 6.15 -14.15 -3.89
N TYR A 129 6.52 -13.39 -2.85
CA TYR A 129 6.96 -13.94 -1.59
C TYR A 129 6.64 -13.02 -0.41
N PHE A 130 6.30 -13.61 0.75
CA PHE A 130 6.25 -12.91 2.02
C PHE A 130 6.53 -13.87 3.19
N GLU A 131 6.80 -13.30 4.37
CA GLU A 131 7.05 -14.05 5.60
C GLU A 131 6.06 -13.66 6.71
N ILE A 132 5.69 -14.66 7.51
CA ILE A 132 5.20 -14.45 8.87
C ILE A 132 6.39 -14.62 9.79
N ARG A 133 6.68 -13.62 10.57
CA ARG A 133 7.78 -13.62 11.55
C ARG A 133 7.22 -13.52 12.96
N LYS A 134 7.67 -14.42 13.82
CA LYS A 134 7.30 -14.50 15.22
C LYS A 134 8.50 -14.20 16.11
N GLU A 135 8.27 -13.94 17.40
CA GLU A 135 9.34 -13.72 18.39
C GLU A 135 10.35 -14.89 18.40
N ASN A 136 9.87 -16.13 18.40
CA ASN A 136 10.73 -17.29 18.18
C ASN A 136 10.89 -17.55 16.68
N PRO A 137 12.11 -17.38 16.10
CA PRO A 137 12.36 -17.57 14.67
C PRO A 137 12.04 -18.98 14.15
N ALA A 138 12.02 -20.00 15.01
CA ALA A 138 11.62 -21.37 14.64
C ALA A 138 10.15 -21.45 14.18
N ASN A 139 9.33 -20.47 14.56
CA ASN A 139 7.91 -20.38 14.19
C ASN A 139 7.68 -19.52 12.94
N ASN A 140 8.73 -19.02 12.31
CA ASN A 140 8.62 -18.23 11.10
C ASN A 140 8.12 -19.10 9.94
N LYS A 141 7.27 -18.51 9.10
CA LYS A 141 6.75 -19.17 7.90
C LYS A 141 7.01 -18.31 6.67
N ARG A 142 7.37 -18.96 5.56
CA ARG A 142 7.61 -18.34 4.27
C ARG A 142 6.60 -18.83 3.25
N TYR A 143 6.09 -17.91 2.44
CA TYR A 143 5.07 -18.18 1.44
C TYR A 143 5.58 -17.73 0.08
N PHE A 144 5.55 -18.61 -0.91
CA PHE A 144 5.99 -18.36 -2.26
C PHE A 144 4.85 -18.59 -3.23
N TYR A 145 4.70 -17.69 -4.19
CA TYR A 145 3.67 -17.72 -5.22
C TYR A 145 4.28 -17.37 -6.57
N GLN A 146 3.62 -17.77 -7.65
CA GLN A 146 4.00 -17.32 -8.98
C GLN A 146 3.52 -15.89 -9.22
N LEU A 147 4.43 -15.02 -9.70
CA LEU A 147 4.11 -13.63 -10.09
C LEU A 147 3.77 -13.55 -11.57
N ASP A 148 2.69 -14.20 -12.01
CA ASP A 148 2.25 -14.18 -13.40
C ASP A 148 1.63 -12.82 -13.76
N GLY A 149 2.31 -12.05 -14.63
CA GLY A 149 1.81 -10.77 -15.13
C GLY A 149 1.57 -9.71 -14.04
N GLU A 150 2.26 -9.81 -12.90
CA GLU A 150 2.18 -8.86 -11.79
C GLU A 150 0.73 -8.55 -11.31
N GLY A 151 -0.18 -9.52 -11.46
CA GLY A 151 -1.60 -9.36 -11.08
C GLY A 151 -2.52 -8.91 -12.21
N ILE A 152 -2.04 -8.38 -13.33
CA ILE A 152 -2.86 -7.89 -14.44
C ILE A 152 -3.77 -8.99 -15.00
N ARG A 153 -3.25 -10.21 -15.14
CA ARG A 153 -4.03 -11.35 -15.62
C ARG A 153 -5.27 -11.60 -14.75
N TYR A 154 -5.11 -11.57 -13.44
CA TYR A 154 -6.21 -11.80 -12.50
C TYR A 154 -7.17 -10.60 -12.45
N GLU A 155 -6.66 -9.38 -12.61
CA GLU A 155 -7.47 -8.18 -12.72
C GLU A 155 -8.40 -8.24 -13.94
N LEU A 156 -7.87 -8.63 -15.10
CA LEU A 156 -8.66 -8.82 -16.32
C LEU A 156 -9.72 -9.92 -16.17
N VAL A 157 -9.35 -11.06 -15.58
CA VAL A 157 -10.30 -12.15 -15.30
C VAL A 157 -11.41 -11.67 -14.36
N SER A 158 -11.07 -10.92 -13.32
CA SER A 158 -12.03 -10.34 -12.36
C SER A 158 -12.98 -9.37 -13.05
N PHE A 159 -12.45 -8.51 -13.93
CA PHE A 159 -13.23 -7.56 -14.71
C PHE A 159 -14.23 -8.27 -15.64
N VAL A 160 -13.76 -9.26 -16.42
CA VAL A 160 -14.62 -10.06 -17.33
C VAL A 160 -15.71 -10.78 -16.54
N LYS A 161 -15.37 -11.41 -15.42
CA LYS A 161 -16.36 -12.06 -14.54
C LYS A 161 -17.40 -11.06 -14.01
N SER A 162 -16.99 -9.86 -13.64
CA SER A 162 -17.92 -8.83 -13.17
C SER A 162 -18.95 -8.45 -14.24
N ILE A 163 -18.53 -8.37 -15.50
CA ILE A 163 -19.43 -8.10 -16.64
C ILE A 163 -20.38 -9.28 -16.87
N GLN A 164 -19.83 -10.50 -16.94
CA GLN A 164 -20.61 -11.71 -17.24
C GLN A 164 -21.66 -12.03 -16.18
N THR A 165 -21.33 -11.80 -14.90
CA THR A 165 -22.21 -12.13 -13.78
C THR A 165 -23.07 -10.96 -13.31
N GLN A 166 -22.81 -9.75 -13.84
CA GLN A 166 -23.42 -8.48 -13.38
C GLN A 166 -23.24 -8.27 -11.86
N ARG A 167 -22.18 -8.82 -11.28
CA ARG A 167 -21.83 -8.72 -9.87
C ARG A 167 -20.39 -8.22 -9.73
N PRO A 168 -20.08 -7.36 -8.76
CA PRO A 168 -18.70 -6.91 -8.54
C PRO A 168 -17.82 -8.10 -8.10
N TYR A 169 -16.81 -8.40 -8.91
CA TYR A 169 -15.76 -9.38 -8.60
C TYR A 169 -14.46 -8.66 -8.30
N ASN A 170 -14.50 -7.74 -7.32
CA ASN A 170 -13.39 -6.85 -7.03
C ASN A 170 -12.66 -7.30 -5.75
N TYR A 171 -11.33 -7.30 -5.79
CA TYR A 171 -10.48 -7.51 -4.63
C TYR A 171 -10.25 -6.22 -3.84
N ILE A 172 -10.73 -5.09 -4.34
CA ILE A 172 -10.63 -3.77 -3.72
C ILE A 172 -12.05 -3.24 -3.52
N ASP A 173 -12.37 -2.93 -2.27
CA ASP A 173 -13.64 -2.28 -1.94
C ASP A 173 -13.69 -0.87 -2.55
N THR A 174 -14.89 -0.46 -2.96
CA THR A 174 -15.15 0.90 -3.46
C THR A 174 -14.81 1.98 -2.44
N ALA A 175 -15.00 1.72 -1.15
CA ALA A 175 -14.63 2.63 -0.07
C ALA A 175 -13.11 2.85 -0.05
N VAL A 176 -12.31 1.79 -0.19
CA VAL A 176 -10.84 1.86 -0.29
C VAL A 176 -10.42 2.71 -1.49
N SER A 177 -11.00 2.47 -2.66
CA SER A 177 -10.70 3.24 -3.87
C SER A 177 -11.02 4.73 -3.70
N LYS A 178 -12.17 5.05 -3.11
CA LYS A 178 -12.57 6.44 -2.80
C LYS A 178 -11.63 7.11 -1.81
N ALA A 179 -11.20 6.39 -0.76
CA ALA A 179 -10.27 6.92 0.25
C ALA A 179 -8.89 7.22 -0.33
N ILE A 180 -8.39 6.37 -1.23
CA ILE A 180 -7.13 6.60 -1.97
C ILE A 180 -7.23 7.90 -2.79
N VAL A 181 -8.27 8.03 -3.61
CA VAL A 181 -8.48 9.22 -4.44
C VAL A 181 -8.66 10.47 -3.59
N LYS A 182 -9.42 10.37 -2.48
CA LYS A 182 -9.60 11.46 -1.53
C LYS A 182 -8.27 11.92 -0.92
N THR A 183 -7.40 10.99 -0.54
CA THR A 183 -6.09 11.31 0.06
C THR A 183 -5.23 12.09 -0.94
N ILE A 184 -5.20 11.69 -2.22
CA ILE A 184 -4.48 12.40 -3.28
C ILE A 184 -5.09 13.78 -3.53
N LYS A 185 -6.42 13.89 -3.58
CA LYS A 185 -7.13 15.16 -3.71
C LYS A 185 -6.81 16.12 -2.55
N ASP A 186 -6.78 15.60 -1.31
CA ASP A 186 -6.47 16.38 -0.11
C ASP A 186 -5.02 16.88 -0.13
N PHE A 187 -4.06 16.11 -0.70
CA PHE A 187 -2.70 16.56 -0.92
C PHE A 187 -2.66 17.81 -1.84
N TYR A 188 -3.32 17.76 -3.00
CA TYR A 188 -3.39 18.92 -3.91
C TYR A 188 -4.16 20.11 -3.33
N ALA A 189 -5.11 19.84 -2.44
CA ALA A 189 -5.80 20.87 -1.69
C ALA A 189 -4.98 21.41 -0.49
N GLN A 190 -3.74 20.93 -0.32
CA GLN A 190 -2.83 21.26 0.80
C GLN A 190 -3.46 21.04 2.19
N LYS A 191 -4.37 20.09 2.29
CA LYS A 191 -5.05 19.76 3.54
C LYS A 191 -4.18 18.82 4.37
N ASP A 192 -3.85 19.23 5.58
CA ASP A 192 -2.97 18.51 6.53
C ASP A 192 -1.53 18.31 5.99
N VAL A 193 -1.06 19.21 5.10
CA VAL A 193 0.25 19.14 4.44
C VAL A 193 1.26 20.03 5.15
N ILE A 194 2.43 19.48 5.41
CA ILE A 194 3.62 20.16 5.92
C ILE A 194 4.69 20.05 4.84
N LEU A 195 5.23 21.21 4.42
CA LEU A 195 6.34 21.29 3.47
C LEU A 195 7.68 21.23 4.21
N ILE A 196 8.68 20.51 3.65
CA ILE A 196 10.05 20.41 4.17
C ILE A 196 11.07 20.64 3.05
#